data_bf71bc510125c6edf3d7680e5215da12
#
_entry.id   bf71bc510125c6edf3d7680e5215da12
#
_cell.length_a   1.000
_cell.length_b   1.000
_cell.length_c   1.000
_cell.angle_alpha   90.00
_cell.angle_beta   90.00
_cell.angle_gamma   90.00
#
_symmetry.space_group_name_H-M   'P 1'
#
loop_
_entity.id
_entity.type
_entity.pdbx_description
1 polymer ?
#
loop_
_entity_poly.entity_id
_entity_poly.type
_entity_poly.pdbx_seq_one_letter_code
_entity_poly.pdbx_strand_id
1 'polypeptide(L)'
;MPHEKILYIPKIENGIVIDHIPAGLGSQILQIIQVHPDLAGVPITLGMNLKSKRMGTKDLIKIQMTELSPQTLQHLSILAPGVTVKRIQNFKVDRKIVMDPPELINGLMKCPNPNCITNSERHLKTCFHCLEKMPMRFACNFCERHFFAEELEPVHPHVVKTFSAGKEAALK
;
A
#
# COMPACT_ATOMS: atom_id res chain seq x y z
N MET A 1 6.49 -14.22 38.94
CA MET A 1 7.13 -14.44 37.62
C MET A 1 6.55 -13.39 36.67
N PRO A 2 7.35 -12.55 36.03
CA PRO A 2 6.82 -11.62 35.06
C PRO A 2 6.27 -12.44 33.86
N HIS A 3 4.97 -12.31 33.58
CA HIS A 3 4.36 -12.89 32.38
C HIS A 3 5.04 -12.27 31.17
N GLU A 4 5.88 -13.04 30.52
CA GLU A 4 6.52 -12.65 29.26
C GLU A 4 5.40 -12.38 28.25
N LYS A 5 5.32 -11.14 27.80
CA LYS A 5 4.26 -10.68 26.90
C LYS A 5 4.46 -11.33 25.56
N ILE A 6 3.71 -12.42 25.29
CA ILE A 6 3.77 -13.12 24.00
C ILE A 6 3.43 -12.11 22.89
N LEU A 7 4.39 -11.85 22.03
CA LEU A 7 4.21 -11.05 20.82
C LEU A 7 3.78 -11.99 19.69
N TYR A 8 2.57 -11.85 19.19
CA TYR A 8 2.10 -12.61 18.02
C TYR A 8 2.96 -12.37 16.77
N ILE A 9 3.58 -11.20 16.68
CA ILE A 9 4.50 -10.85 15.60
C ILE A 9 5.80 -10.36 16.24
N PRO A 10 6.95 -11.01 15.97
CA PRO A 10 8.24 -10.65 16.56
C PRO A 10 8.64 -9.22 16.16
N LYS A 11 9.47 -8.58 16.99
CA LYS A 11 10.07 -7.28 16.63
C LYS A 11 11.00 -7.46 15.44
N ILE A 12 11.06 -6.44 14.58
CA ILE A 12 12.03 -6.36 13.48
C ILE A 12 13.21 -5.51 13.94
N GLU A 13 14.42 -5.97 13.64
CA GLU A 13 15.63 -5.23 14.00
C GLU A 13 15.81 -4.01 13.10
N ASN A 14 15.78 -4.23 11.80
CA ASN A 14 15.88 -3.18 10.78
C ASN A 14 14.80 -3.40 9.73
N GLY A 15 14.13 -2.33 9.33
CA GLY A 15 13.10 -2.42 8.30
C GLY A 15 12.01 -1.37 8.41
N ILE A 16 10.97 -1.57 7.64
CA ILE A 16 9.77 -0.72 7.59
C ILE A 16 8.61 -1.44 8.26
N VAL A 17 7.85 -0.71 9.04
CA VAL A 17 6.58 -1.16 9.64
C VAL A 17 5.47 -0.24 9.19
N ILE A 18 4.48 -0.79 8.47
CA ILE A 18 3.22 -0.11 8.16
C ILE A 18 2.23 -0.50 9.24
N ASP A 19 1.83 0.46 10.04
CA ASP A 19 1.03 0.27 11.27
C ASP A 19 -0.28 1.06 11.20
N HIS A 20 -1.24 0.70 12.03
CA HIS A 20 -2.59 1.30 12.07
C HIS A 20 -3.38 1.10 10.78
N ILE A 21 -3.14 0.01 10.07
CA ILE A 21 -3.96 -0.39 8.94
C ILE A 21 -5.32 -0.82 9.47
N PRO A 22 -6.44 -0.32 8.93
CA PRO A 22 -7.76 -0.82 9.29
C PRO A 22 -7.86 -2.33 9.10
N ALA A 23 -8.48 -3.03 10.04
CA ALA A 23 -8.61 -4.49 10.00
C ALA A 23 -9.29 -4.95 8.69
N GLY A 24 -8.68 -5.91 8.02
CA GLY A 24 -9.12 -6.45 6.74
C GLY A 24 -8.50 -5.79 5.50
N LEU A 25 -7.85 -4.61 5.62
CA LEU A 25 -7.21 -3.94 4.48
C LEU A 25 -5.75 -4.35 4.29
N GLY A 26 -5.14 -5.04 5.24
CA GLY A 26 -3.71 -5.40 5.18
C GLY A 26 -3.34 -6.23 3.95
N SER A 27 -4.19 -7.19 3.56
CA SER A 27 -3.99 -8.03 2.36
C SER A 27 -4.08 -7.23 1.07
N GLN A 28 -5.02 -6.29 0.97
CA GLN A 28 -5.17 -5.43 -0.20
C GLN A 28 -3.97 -4.49 -0.35
N ILE A 29 -3.54 -3.86 0.75
CA ILE A 29 -2.35 -3.02 0.77
C ILE A 29 -1.12 -3.83 0.36
N LEU A 30 -0.97 -5.05 0.89
CA LEU A 30 0.14 -5.93 0.53
C LEU A 30 0.17 -6.24 -0.97
N GLN A 31 -0.97 -6.58 -1.58
CA GLN A 31 -1.07 -6.83 -3.02
C GLN A 31 -0.63 -5.63 -3.85
N ILE A 32 -1.01 -4.43 -3.43
CA ILE A 32 -0.68 -3.20 -4.14
C ILE A 32 0.81 -2.86 -4.02
N ILE A 33 1.37 -2.93 -2.83
CA ILE A 33 2.79 -2.61 -2.63
C ILE A 33 3.73 -3.67 -3.24
N GLN A 34 3.32 -4.95 -3.29
CA GLN A 34 4.14 -6.03 -3.86
C GLN A 34 4.39 -5.91 -5.37
N VAL A 35 3.60 -5.12 -6.11
CA VAL A 35 3.85 -4.87 -7.54
C VAL A 35 5.03 -3.93 -7.77
N HIS A 36 5.49 -3.22 -6.74
CA HIS A 36 6.66 -2.36 -6.85
C HIS A 36 7.94 -3.21 -6.90
N PRO A 37 8.81 -2.97 -7.90
CA PRO A 37 10.03 -3.78 -8.11
C PRO A 37 10.98 -3.79 -6.91
N ASP A 38 11.00 -2.75 -6.12
CA ASP A 38 11.81 -2.60 -4.90
C ASP A 38 11.44 -3.62 -3.80
N LEU A 39 10.26 -4.24 -3.89
CA LEU A 39 9.78 -5.25 -2.93
C LEU A 39 9.97 -6.69 -3.40
N ALA A 40 10.49 -6.89 -4.62
CA ALA A 40 10.72 -8.23 -5.16
C ALA A 40 11.75 -9.01 -4.31
N GLY A 41 11.34 -10.15 -3.78
CA GLY A 41 12.21 -11.01 -2.97
C GLY A 41 12.50 -10.51 -1.55
N VAL A 42 11.92 -9.38 -1.13
CA VAL A 42 12.08 -8.86 0.24
C VAL A 42 11.17 -9.63 1.21
N PRO A 43 11.67 -10.10 2.36
CA PRO A 43 10.84 -10.75 3.36
C PRO A 43 9.78 -9.79 3.93
N ILE A 44 8.52 -10.23 3.89
CA ILE A 44 7.37 -9.46 4.38
C ILE A 44 6.59 -10.30 5.38
N THR A 45 6.19 -9.68 6.48
CA THR A 45 5.29 -10.29 7.47
C THR A 45 4.00 -9.48 7.54
N LEU A 46 2.86 -10.12 7.31
CA LEU A 46 1.53 -9.55 7.49
C LEU A 46 0.90 -10.10 8.77
N GLY A 47 0.46 -9.21 9.65
CA GLY A 47 -0.37 -9.55 10.79
C GLY A 47 -1.75 -8.94 10.64
N MET A 48 -2.78 -9.77 10.70
CA MET A 48 -4.17 -9.33 10.56
C MET A 48 -4.93 -9.44 11.88
N ASN A 49 -5.91 -8.56 12.05
CA ASN A 49 -6.83 -8.55 13.20
C ASN A 49 -6.12 -8.48 14.57
N LEU A 50 -5.00 -7.78 14.64
CA LEU A 50 -4.22 -7.61 15.86
C LEU A 50 -4.95 -6.64 16.80
N LYS A 51 -4.92 -6.93 18.12
CA LYS A 51 -5.48 -6.03 19.12
C LYS A 51 -4.81 -4.66 19.11
N SER A 52 -5.60 -3.60 19.07
CA SER A 52 -5.16 -2.21 19.05
C SER A 52 -5.92 -1.40 20.10
N LYS A 53 -5.19 -0.69 20.97
CA LYS A 53 -5.81 0.22 21.96
C LYS A 53 -6.56 1.38 21.30
N ARG A 54 -6.09 1.83 20.11
CA ARG A 54 -6.64 2.98 19.40
C ARG A 54 -7.81 2.61 18.49
N MET A 55 -7.78 1.42 17.85
CA MET A 55 -8.69 1.05 16.78
C MET A 55 -9.51 -0.21 17.09
N GLY A 56 -9.40 -0.77 18.33
CA GLY A 56 -9.94 -2.08 18.65
C GLY A 56 -9.13 -3.21 17.99
N THR A 57 -9.19 -3.30 16.65
CA THR A 57 -8.38 -4.20 15.84
C THR A 57 -7.68 -3.44 14.74
N LYS A 58 -6.54 -3.95 14.29
CA LYS A 58 -5.74 -3.38 13.19
C LYS A 58 -4.97 -4.47 12.47
N ASP A 59 -4.58 -4.18 11.24
CA ASP A 59 -3.58 -4.95 10.53
C ASP A 59 -2.21 -4.24 10.60
N LEU A 60 -1.15 -5.00 10.30
CA LEU A 60 0.23 -4.52 10.35
C LEU A 60 1.07 -5.27 9.33
N ILE A 61 1.91 -4.53 8.60
CA ILE A 61 2.85 -5.11 7.64
C ILE A 61 4.26 -4.75 8.08
N LYS A 62 5.18 -5.74 8.09
CA LYS A 62 6.61 -5.54 8.32
C LYS A 62 7.37 -5.96 7.08
N ILE A 63 8.31 -5.13 6.65
CA ILE A 63 9.09 -5.30 5.43
C ILE A 63 10.56 -5.18 5.80
N GLN A 64 11.38 -6.17 5.46
CA GLN A 64 12.82 -6.16 5.76
C GLN A 64 13.60 -5.37 4.71
N MET A 65 13.35 -4.06 4.64
CA MET A 65 14.06 -3.14 3.77
C MET A 65 14.25 -1.78 4.47
N THR A 66 15.22 -1.02 4.03
CA THR A 66 15.59 0.25 4.70
C THR A 66 14.68 1.42 4.34
N GLU A 67 14.14 1.46 3.13
CA GLU A 67 13.29 2.54 2.63
C GLU A 67 12.28 2.02 1.62
N LEU A 68 11.09 2.63 1.58
CA LEU A 68 10.11 2.46 0.52
C LEU A 68 10.31 3.54 -0.55
N SER A 69 10.08 3.19 -1.81
CA SER A 69 10.13 4.17 -2.88
C SER A 69 9.10 5.28 -2.71
N PRO A 70 9.35 6.50 -3.19
CA PRO A 70 8.36 7.58 -3.17
C PRO A 70 7.02 7.18 -3.80
N GLN A 71 7.04 6.36 -4.86
CA GLN A 71 5.84 5.86 -5.52
C GLN A 71 5.04 4.95 -4.60
N THR A 72 5.70 4.02 -3.90
CA THR A 72 5.04 3.14 -2.92
C THR A 72 4.39 3.96 -1.80
N LEU A 73 5.09 4.97 -1.27
CA LEU A 73 4.55 5.86 -0.25
C LEU A 73 3.34 6.66 -0.76
N GLN A 74 3.38 7.15 -1.99
CA GLN A 74 2.25 7.85 -2.61
C GLN A 74 1.04 6.93 -2.78
N HIS A 75 1.22 5.70 -3.27
CA HIS A 75 0.14 4.72 -3.33
C HIS A 75 -0.46 4.44 -1.96
N LEU A 76 0.39 4.25 -0.92
CA LEU A 76 -0.08 4.05 0.45
C LEU A 76 -0.91 5.23 0.97
N SER A 77 -0.51 6.47 0.66
CA SER A 77 -1.24 7.66 1.12
C SER A 77 -2.64 7.78 0.52
N ILE A 78 -2.84 7.24 -0.68
CA ILE A 78 -4.15 7.25 -1.37
C ILE A 78 -5.03 6.09 -0.88
N LEU A 79 -4.46 4.90 -0.78
CA LEU A 79 -5.21 3.67 -0.51
C LEU A 79 -5.50 3.44 0.97
N ALA A 80 -4.64 3.96 1.83
CA ALA A 80 -4.72 3.79 3.27
C ALA A 80 -4.34 5.08 4.02
N PRO A 81 -5.14 6.14 3.89
CA PRO A 81 -4.90 7.38 4.63
C PRO A 81 -4.94 7.13 6.13
N GLY A 82 -4.08 7.83 6.86
CA GLY A 82 -3.96 7.72 8.31
C GLY A 82 -3.12 6.53 8.80
N VAL A 83 -2.71 5.60 7.92
CA VAL A 83 -1.72 4.59 8.32
C VAL A 83 -0.38 5.24 8.66
N THR A 84 0.40 4.56 9.47
CA THR A 84 1.70 5.06 9.90
C THR A 84 2.80 4.19 9.34
N VAL A 85 3.71 4.78 8.59
CA VAL A 85 4.96 4.14 8.14
C VAL A 85 6.06 4.49 9.12
N LYS A 86 6.70 3.47 9.69
CA LYS A 86 7.81 3.60 10.64
C LYS A 86 9.06 2.95 10.07
N ARG A 87 10.18 3.66 10.08
CA ARG A 87 11.49 3.07 9.86
C ARG A 87 12.04 2.58 11.19
N ILE A 88 12.47 1.33 11.23
CA ILE A 88 13.05 0.69 12.41
C ILE A 88 14.54 0.51 12.14
N GLN A 89 15.36 0.89 13.11
CA GLN A 89 16.80 0.65 13.14
C GLN A 89 17.18 0.19 14.55
N ASN A 90 17.92 -0.92 14.65
CA ASN A 90 18.32 -1.51 15.92
C ASN A 90 17.16 -1.65 16.92
N PHE A 91 16.03 -2.23 16.45
CA PHE A 91 14.78 -2.40 17.20
C PHE A 91 14.10 -1.12 17.69
N LYS A 92 14.56 0.06 17.28
CA LYS A 92 14.02 1.36 17.66
C LYS A 92 13.38 2.06 16.48
N VAL A 93 12.33 2.84 16.74
CA VAL A 93 11.72 3.70 15.72
C VAL A 93 12.66 4.87 15.46
N ASP A 94 13.25 4.90 14.27
CA ASP A 94 14.11 6.00 13.81
C ASP A 94 13.27 7.12 13.18
N ARG A 95 12.31 6.77 12.33
CA ARG A 95 11.45 7.73 11.65
C ARG A 95 10.00 7.24 11.63
N LYS A 96 9.07 8.18 11.75
CA LYS A 96 7.63 7.92 11.70
C LYS A 96 6.97 8.94 10.77
N ILE A 97 6.18 8.45 9.82
CA ILE A 97 5.40 9.27 8.88
C ILE A 97 3.95 8.78 8.95
N VAL A 98 3.01 9.71 9.12
CA VAL A 98 1.58 9.43 8.94
C VAL A 98 1.23 9.70 7.49
N MET A 99 0.59 8.73 6.83
CA MET A 99 0.20 8.86 5.43
C MET A 99 -0.99 9.81 5.32
N ASP A 100 -0.82 10.89 4.59
CA ASP A 100 -1.85 11.85 4.24
C ASP A 100 -1.95 11.96 2.71
N PRO A 101 -3.15 11.88 2.12
CA PRO A 101 -3.29 11.94 0.67
C PRO A 101 -2.80 13.29 0.15
N PRO A 102 -2.07 13.31 -0.97
CA PRO A 102 -1.67 14.55 -1.61
C PRO A 102 -2.89 15.24 -2.22
N GLU A 103 -2.82 16.57 -2.38
CA GLU A 103 -3.86 17.35 -3.06
C GLU A 103 -3.99 16.95 -4.53
N LEU A 104 -2.89 16.56 -5.16
CA LEU A 104 -2.82 16.16 -6.56
C LEU A 104 -2.17 14.78 -6.71
N ILE A 105 -2.80 13.93 -7.53
CA ILE A 105 -2.29 12.61 -7.89
C ILE A 105 -2.05 12.58 -9.39
N ASN A 106 -0.79 12.40 -9.80
CA ASN A 106 -0.41 12.38 -11.20
C ASN A 106 0.11 10.99 -11.62
N GLY A 107 -0.56 10.35 -12.58
CA GLY A 107 -0.12 9.13 -13.23
C GLY A 107 -0.04 7.89 -12.35
N LEU A 108 -0.58 7.92 -11.12
CA LEU A 108 -0.54 6.81 -10.18
C LEU A 108 -1.80 5.94 -10.22
N MET A 109 -2.92 6.53 -10.57
CA MET A 109 -4.22 5.86 -10.57
C MET A 109 -4.85 5.96 -11.96
N LYS A 110 -5.56 4.90 -12.37
CA LYS A 110 -6.32 4.86 -13.62
C LYS A 110 -7.67 5.55 -13.43
N CYS A 111 -8.15 6.23 -14.46
CA CYS A 111 -9.48 6.81 -14.42
C CYS A 111 -10.56 5.73 -14.60
N PRO A 112 -11.53 5.59 -13.66
CA PRO A 112 -12.60 4.60 -13.76
C PRO A 112 -13.57 4.87 -14.91
N ASN A 113 -13.64 6.12 -15.40
CA ASN A 113 -14.50 6.44 -16.54
C ASN A 113 -13.91 5.87 -17.83
N PRO A 114 -14.55 4.86 -18.49
CA PRO A 114 -14.03 4.23 -19.71
C PRO A 114 -13.90 5.22 -20.88
N ASN A 115 -14.69 6.28 -20.88
CA ASN A 115 -14.67 7.32 -21.92
C ASN A 115 -13.72 8.47 -21.60
N CYS A 116 -12.91 8.36 -20.55
CA CYS A 116 -11.91 9.35 -20.25
C CYS A 116 -10.76 9.28 -21.28
N ILE A 117 -10.34 10.43 -21.82
CA ILE A 117 -9.25 10.50 -22.80
C ILE A 117 -7.95 9.86 -22.29
N THR A 118 -7.71 9.87 -20.98
CA THR A 118 -6.53 9.25 -20.38
C THR A 118 -6.51 7.72 -20.49
N ASN A 119 -7.65 7.09 -20.83
CA ASN A 119 -7.74 5.66 -21.06
C ASN A 119 -7.51 5.28 -22.53
N SER A 120 -7.72 6.21 -23.48
CA SER A 120 -7.48 6.01 -24.91
C SER A 120 -6.09 6.49 -25.35
N GLU A 121 -5.61 7.59 -24.79
CA GLU A 121 -4.35 8.23 -25.15
C GLU A 121 -3.20 7.80 -24.22
N ARG A 122 -2.35 6.87 -24.64
CA ARG A 122 -1.28 6.27 -23.81
C ARG A 122 -0.22 7.25 -23.31
N HIS A 123 -0.05 8.38 -23.98
CA HIS A 123 0.92 9.40 -23.57
C HIS A 123 0.39 10.34 -22.48
N LEU A 124 -0.93 10.35 -22.25
CA LEU A 124 -1.53 11.17 -21.21
C LEU A 124 -1.47 10.44 -19.87
N LYS A 125 -0.92 11.12 -18.87
CA LYS A 125 -0.97 10.67 -17.49
C LYS A 125 -2.22 11.21 -16.83
N THR A 126 -2.93 10.36 -16.10
CA THR A 126 -4.08 10.80 -15.29
C THR A 126 -3.66 11.86 -14.29
N CYS A 127 -4.57 12.75 -13.96
CA CYS A 127 -4.40 13.74 -12.90
C CYS A 127 -5.70 13.84 -12.12
N PHE A 128 -5.63 13.68 -10.80
CA PHE A 128 -6.77 13.79 -9.91
C PHE A 128 -6.52 14.83 -8.84
N HIS A 129 -7.55 15.62 -8.52
CA HIS A 129 -7.59 16.47 -7.32
C HIS A 129 -8.29 15.74 -6.18
N CYS A 130 -7.73 15.81 -4.99
CA CYS A 130 -8.40 15.40 -3.77
C CYS A 130 -9.43 16.46 -3.37
N LEU A 131 -10.71 16.12 -3.46
CA LEU A 131 -11.81 17.00 -3.10
C LEU A 131 -12.11 16.95 -1.60
N GLU A 132 -12.13 15.74 -1.06
CA GLU A 132 -12.47 15.46 0.33
C GLU A 132 -11.56 14.35 0.86
N LYS A 133 -11.17 14.45 2.12
CA LYS A 133 -10.31 13.47 2.77
C LYS A 133 -11.09 12.43 3.59
N MET A 134 -12.37 12.71 3.89
CA MET A 134 -13.19 11.79 4.68
C MET A 134 -14.70 12.00 4.40
N PRO A 135 -15.37 11.12 3.61
CA PRO A 135 -14.75 10.02 2.82
C PRO A 135 -13.84 10.56 1.73
N MET A 136 -12.81 9.79 1.37
CA MET A 136 -11.85 10.25 0.38
C MET A 136 -12.46 10.26 -1.02
N ARG A 137 -12.49 11.43 -1.65
CA ARG A 137 -13.09 11.67 -2.97
C ARG A 137 -12.17 12.48 -3.86
N PHE A 138 -12.09 12.09 -5.11
CA PHE A 138 -11.22 12.68 -6.12
C PHE A 138 -12.01 13.14 -7.35
N ALA A 139 -11.54 14.20 -8.01
CA ALA A 139 -12.00 14.61 -9.33
C ALA A 139 -10.91 14.37 -10.38
N CYS A 140 -11.28 13.78 -11.49
CA CYS A 140 -10.39 13.64 -12.64
C CYS A 140 -10.29 14.97 -13.40
N ASN A 141 -9.08 15.50 -13.62
CA ASN A 141 -8.88 16.77 -14.34
C ASN A 141 -9.24 16.71 -15.84
N PHE A 142 -9.39 15.51 -16.40
CA PHE A 142 -9.67 15.35 -17.83
C PHE A 142 -11.15 15.14 -18.13
N CYS A 143 -11.85 14.36 -17.33
CA CYS A 143 -13.28 14.10 -17.54
C CYS A 143 -14.19 14.72 -16.48
N GLU A 144 -13.61 15.40 -15.49
CA GLU A 144 -14.29 16.12 -14.41
C GLU A 144 -15.22 15.28 -13.53
N ARG A 145 -15.22 13.94 -13.73
CA ARG A 145 -16.02 13.04 -12.91
C ARG A 145 -15.36 12.84 -11.56
N HIS A 146 -16.22 12.62 -10.55
CA HIS A 146 -15.82 12.36 -9.17
C HIS A 146 -15.85 10.86 -8.89
N PHE A 147 -14.88 10.40 -8.10
CA PHE A 147 -14.71 9.00 -7.73
C PHE A 147 -14.32 8.90 -6.26
N PHE A 148 -14.78 7.86 -5.58
CA PHE A 148 -14.24 7.49 -4.28
C PHE A 148 -12.89 6.78 -4.44
N ALA A 149 -12.08 6.78 -3.37
CA ALA A 149 -10.75 6.17 -3.40
C ALA A 149 -10.78 4.67 -3.79
N GLU A 150 -11.79 3.94 -3.33
CA GLU A 150 -12.00 2.52 -3.61
C GLU A 150 -12.35 2.22 -5.08
N GLU A 151 -12.78 3.22 -5.84
CA GLU A 151 -13.07 3.07 -7.28
C GLU A 151 -11.80 3.25 -8.14
N LEU A 152 -10.74 3.82 -7.56
CA LEU A 152 -9.50 4.09 -8.27
C LEU A 152 -8.60 2.85 -8.29
N GLU A 153 -8.18 2.45 -9.48
CA GLU A 153 -7.20 1.38 -9.67
C GLU A 153 -5.78 1.96 -9.83
N PRO A 154 -4.78 1.41 -9.14
CA PRO A 154 -3.39 1.80 -9.35
C PRO A 154 -2.95 1.53 -10.79
N VAL A 155 -2.22 2.46 -11.39
CA VAL A 155 -1.49 2.19 -12.63
C VAL A 155 -0.31 1.31 -12.25
N HIS A 156 -0.43 0.00 -12.50
CA HIS A 156 0.68 -0.92 -12.29
C HIS A 156 1.72 -0.71 -13.39
N PRO A 157 3.01 -0.49 -13.07
CA PRO A 157 4.06 -0.71 -14.04
C PRO A 157 3.92 -2.18 -14.49
N HIS A 158 3.85 -2.43 -15.79
CA HIS A 158 3.69 -3.77 -16.36
C HIS A 158 4.74 -4.72 -15.78
N VAL A 159 4.42 -5.42 -14.72
CA VAL A 159 5.14 -6.63 -14.33
C VAL A 159 4.64 -7.69 -15.31
N VAL A 160 5.39 -7.90 -16.35
CA VAL A 160 5.25 -9.10 -17.19
C VAL A 160 5.45 -10.28 -16.24
N LYS A 161 4.35 -10.88 -15.79
CA LYS A 161 4.39 -12.15 -15.08
C LYS A 161 4.79 -13.22 -16.09
N THR A 162 6.08 -13.44 -16.27
CA THR A 162 6.56 -14.70 -16.80
C THR A 162 6.36 -15.76 -15.74
N PHE A 163 5.13 -16.29 -15.66
CA PHE A 163 4.92 -17.59 -15.03
C PHE A 163 5.59 -18.61 -15.96
N SER A 164 6.84 -18.93 -15.69
CA SER A 164 7.40 -20.18 -16.19
C SER A 164 6.59 -21.30 -15.55
N ALA A 165 5.84 -22.03 -16.39
CA ALA A 165 5.13 -23.23 -15.98
C ALA A 165 6.12 -24.15 -15.26
N GLY A 166 5.94 -24.30 -13.94
CA GLY A 166 6.69 -25.26 -13.15
C GLY A 166 6.38 -26.66 -13.69
N LYS A 167 7.42 -27.38 -14.07
CA LYS A 167 7.35 -28.79 -14.43
C LYS A 167 6.71 -29.54 -13.27
N GLU A 168 5.61 -30.22 -13.53
CA GLU A 168 5.07 -31.25 -12.65
C GLU A 168 6.16 -32.25 -12.34
N ALA A 169 6.60 -32.31 -11.09
CA ALA A 169 7.41 -33.41 -10.60
C ALA A 169 6.46 -34.60 -10.33
N ALA A 170 6.47 -35.58 -11.22
CA ALA A 170 5.77 -36.83 -11.01
C ALA A 170 6.33 -37.52 -9.75
N LEU A 171 5.48 -37.72 -8.76
CA LEU A 171 5.71 -38.62 -7.65
C LEU A 171 5.71 -40.06 -8.18
N LYS A 172 6.84 -40.73 -8.03
CA LYS A 172 6.95 -42.18 -8.03
C LYS A 172 7.20 -42.64 -6.60
#